data_d341155a74dc499819ed89ff5181104b
#
_entry.id   d341155a74dc499819ed89ff5181104b
#
_cell.length_a   1.000
_cell.length_b   1.000
_cell.length_c   1.000
_cell.angle_alpha   90.00
_cell.angle_beta   90.00
_cell.angle_gamma   90.00
#
_symmetry.space_group_name_H-M   'P 1'
#
loop_
_entity.id
_entity.type
_entity.pdbx_description
1 polymer ?
#
loop_
_entity_poly.entity_id
_entity_poly.type
_entity_poly.pdbx_seq_one_letter_code
_entity_poly.pdbx_strand_id
1 'polypeptide(L)'
;MSVFAIIAAIILFCLLVAGHEFGHYAAAKLLGVRVNEFSVGMGPLIFQKQHGETEYSLRALPIGGYCKIEGEDGDSEDDRSFGRKPWWAKVIILAAGAFMNFVLCIVLLTGIFWYSGAYSTTLAEVSDGFPAQAAGIQAGDTIVAIDGKAYDDWMDVVDAIDASEGAPMSFTMERDGALYVTVLEAQQSEGRWLMGITCKLVHSPVKAVAQAFSTTRSTMQAMGQFFVQLFTGKASGDDVVGVVGIVSMIGEQAKFGIVNVVYLMAIISLNLGMVNLLPLPALDGGRILFVFIRLITRDKIGDRAEGITHAIGMVLLLALMAFLVFRDVNRFIL
;
A
#
# COMPACT_ATOMS: atom_id res chain seq x y z
N MET A 1 2.82 -19.48 -16.69
CA MET A 1 2.02 -19.08 -15.50
C MET A 1 1.17 -20.27 -15.05
N SER A 2 1.15 -20.60 -13.75
CA SER A 2 0.30 -21.69 -13.25
C SER A 2 -1.16 -21.23 -13.13
N VAL A 3 -2.12 -22.16 -13.36
CA VAL A 3 -3.56 -21.89 -13.16
C VAL A 3 -3.84 -21.41 -11.74
N PHE A 4 -3.10 -21.94 -10.75
CA PHE A 4 -3.18 -21.51 -9.36
C PHE A 4 -2.83 -20.02 -9.17
N ALA A 5 -1.76 -19.55 -9.81
CA ALA A 5 -1.34 -18.14 -9.73
C ALA A 5 -2.42 -17.19 -10.31
N ILE A 6 -3.06 -17.61 -11.39
CA ILE A 6 -4.14 -16.82 -12.01
C ILE A 6 -5.34 -16.75 -11.07
N ILE A 7 -5.79 -17.88 -10.52
CA ILE A 7 -6.92 -17.91 -9.58
C ILE A 7 -6.61 -17.09 -8.33
N ALA A 8 -5.41 -17.24 -7.75
CA ALA A 8 -4.99 -16.47 -6.60
C ALA A 8 -4.98 -14.97 -6.90
N ALA A 9 -4.43 -14.55 -8.05
CA ALA A 9 -4.42 -13.16 -8.48
C ALA A 9 -5.84 -12.58 -8.61
N ILE A 10 -6.75 -13.35 -9.21
CA ILE A 10 -8.16 -12.94 -9.36
C ILE A 10 -8.81 -12.73 -7.99
N ILE A 11 -8.66 -13.68 -7.07
CA ILE A 11 -9.23 -13.59 -5.73
C ILE A 11 -8.65 -12.39 -4.98
N LEU A 12 -7.32 -12.21 -5.02
CA LEU A 12 -6.63 -11.10 -4.38
C LEU A 12 -7.12 -9.76 -4.93
N PHE A 13 -7.22 -9.63 -6.25
CA PHE A 13 -7.69 -8.40 -6.88
C PHE A 13 -9.14 -8.07 -6.51
N CYS A 14 -10.01 -9.09 -6.49
CA CYS A 14 -11.39 -8.91 -6.02
C CYS A 14 -11.46 -8.39 -4.59
N LEU A 15 -10.66 -8.96 -3.68
CA LEU A 15 -10.63 -8.55 -2.28
C LEU A 15 -10.11 -7.12 -2.11
N LEU A 16 -9.07 -6.74 -2.84
CA LEU A 16 -8.49 -5.40 -2.80
C LEU A 16 -9.48 -4.33 -3.27
N VAL A 17 -10.13 -4.59 -4.42
CA VAL A 17 -11.10 -3.64 -4.96
C VAL A 17 -12.37 -3.61 -4.11
N ALA A 18 -12.88 -4.76 -3.66
CA ALA A 18 -14.03 -4.79 -2.77
C ALA A 18 -13.77 -4.03 -1.46
N GLY A 19 -12.56 -4.12 -0.91
CA GLY A 19 -12.14 -3.34 0.25
C GLY A 19 -12.13 -1.83 -0.03
N HIS A 20 -11.61 -1.43 -1.19
CA HIS A 20 -11.62 -0.05 -1.65
C HIS A 20 -13.06 0.50 -1.77
N GLU A 21 -13.92 -0.20 -2.53
CA GLU A 21 -15.31 0.18 -2.71
C GLU A 21 -16.10 0.20 -1.39
N PHE A 22 -15.76 -0.72 -0.47
CA PHE A 22 -16.34 -0.73 0.87
C PHE A 22 -16.00 0.54 1.66
N GLY A 23 -14.83 1.13 1.43
CA GLY A 23 -14.46 2.42 2.00
C GLY A 23 -15.44 3.53 1.60
N HIS A 24 -15.71 3.67 0.29
CA HIS A 24 -16.69 4.63 -0.24
C HIS A 24 -18.10 4.37 0.30
N TYR A 25 -18.50 3.09 0.27
CA TYR A 25 -19.80 2.65 0.79
C TYR A 25 -19.98 3.04 2.27
N ALA A 26 -19.03 2.69 3.13
CA ALA A 26 -19.10 2.94 4.56
C ALA A 26 -19.15 4.44 4.86
N ALA A 27 -18.29 5.24 4.22
CA ALA A 27 -18.25 6.69 4.39
C ALA A 27 -19.55 7.36 3.89
N ALA A 28 -20.07 6.94 2.72
CA ALA A 28 -21.32 7.46 2.19
C ALA A 28 -22.49 7.19 3.16
N LYS A 29 -22.61 5.96 3.66
CA LYS A 29 -23.64 5.59 4.65
C LYS A 29 -23.52 6.36 5.97
N LEU A 30 -22.31 6.49 6.51
CA LEU A 30 -22.06 7.24 7.75
C LEU A 30 -22.38 8.73 7.61
N LEU A 31 -22.19 9.31 6.44
CA LEU A 31 -22.50 10.70 6.13
C LEU A 31 -23.93 10.91 5.62
N GLY A 32 -24.76 9.85 5.63
CA GLY A 32 -26.17 9.92 5.24
C GLY A 32 -26.35 10.18 3.75
N VAL A 33 -25.45 9.66 2.91
CA VAL A 33 -25.62 9.63 1.45
C VAL A 33 -26.24 8.29 1.06
N ARG A 34 -27.18 8.32 0.13
CA ARG A 34 -27.82 7.12 -0.40
C ARG A 34 -26.84 6.35 -1.29
N VAL A 35 -26.72 5.05 -1.04
CA VAL A 35 -25.97 4.14 -1.92
C VAL A 35 -26.97 3.22 -2.60
N ASN A 36 -27.02 3.29 -3.93
CA ASN A 36 -27.97 2.55 -4.73
C ASN A 36 -27.52 1.10 -4.94
N GLU A 37 -26.25 0.89 -5.27
CA GLU A 37 -25.71 -0.44 -5.52
C GLU A 37 -24.26 -0.54 -4.97
N PHE A 38 -23.97 -1.71 -4.38
CA PHE A 38 -22.62 -2.14 -4.04
C PHE A 38 -22.32 -3.44 -4.77
N SER A 39 -21.39 -3.42 -5.71
CA SER A 39 -21.08 -4.54 -6.56
C SER A 39 -19.67 -5.08 -6.34
N VAL A 40 -19.57 -6.40 -6.21
CA VAL A 40 -18.31 -7.14 -6.30
C VAL A 40 -18.22 -7.74 -7.70
N GLY A 41 -17.18 -7.37 -8.43
CA GLY A 41 -17.03 -7.71 -9.85
C GLY A 41 -17.76 -6.75 -10.79
N MET A 42 -17.57 -6.99 -12.08
CA MET A 42 -18.17 -6.23 -13.18
C MET A 42 -18.85 -7.16 -14.20
N GLY A 43 -19.53 -6.58 -15.21
CA GLY A 43 -20.17 -7.33 -16.31
C GLY A 43 -21.52 -7.93 -15.95
N PRO A 44 -21.89 -9.09 -16.53
CA PRO A 44 -23.20 -9.70 -16.32
C PRO A 44 -23.49 -10.05 -14.88
N LEU A 45 -24.72 -9.85 -14.44
CA LEU A 45 -25.19 -10.13 -13.10
C LEU A 45 -25.25 -11.65 -12.85
N ILE A 46 -24.66 -12.15 -11.76
CA ILE A 46 -24.78 -13.53 -11.30
C ILE A 46 -25.81 -13.62 -10.16
N PHE A 47 -25.66 -12.74 -9.17
CA PHE A 47 -26.53 -12.74 -7.99
C PHE A 47 -26.77 -11.31 -7.54
N GLN A 48 -27.98 -11.05 -7.06
CA GLN A 48 -28.42 -9.75 -6.60
C GLN A 48 -29.36 -9.90 -5.42
N LYS A 49 -29.18 -9.09 -4.41
CA LYS A 49 -30.05 -9.04 -3.24
C LYS A 49 -30.19 -7.61 -2.73
N GLN A 50 -31.41 -7.15 -2.64
CA GLN A 50 -31.69 -5.87 -2.02
C GLN A 50 -31.74 -6.00 -0.49
N HIS A 51 -31.04 -5.10 0.20
CA HIS A 51 -31.14 -4.95 1.65
C HIS A 51 -31.30 -3.47 2.01
N GLY A 52 -32.47 -3.13 2.52
CA GLY A 52 -32.84 -1.73 2.72
C GLY A 52 -32.90 -0.98 1.39
N GLU A 53 -32.17 0.12 1.29
CA GLU A 53 -32.12 0.95 0.09
C GLU A 53 -30.98 0.60 -0.87
N THR A 54 -30.08 -0.30 -0.47
CA THR A 54 -28.90 -0.67 -1.25
C THR A 54 -29.08 -2.05 -1.87
N GLU A 55 -28.74 -2.14 -3.12
CA GLU A 55 -28.67 -3.37 -3.88
C GLU A 55 -27.26 -3.94 -3.84
N TYR A 56 -27.12 -5.18 -3.38
CA TYR A 56 -25.84 -5.90 -3.33
C TYR A 56 -25.76 -6.86 -4.48
N SER A 57 -24.78 -6.73 -5.35
CA SER A 57 -24.64 -7.53 -6.55
C SER A 57 -23.28 -8.25 -6.60
N LEU A 58 -23.31 -9.47 -7.16
CA LEU A 58 -22.13 -10.23 -7.54
C LEU A 58 -22.17 -10.41 -9.06
N ARG A 59 -21.09 -10.04 -9.74
CA ARG A 59 -21.01 -10.04 -11.20
C ARG A 59 -19.96 -10.99 -11.73
N ALA A 60 -20.10 -11.38 -12.99
CA ALA A 60 -19.37 -12.51 -13.59
C ALA A 60 -17.87 -12.24 -13.81
N LEU A 61 -17.47 -11.01 -14.03
CA LEU A 61 -16.07 -10.67 -14.23
C LEU A 61 -15.47 -10.30 -12.88
N PRO A 62 -14.57 -11.11 -12.31
CA PRO A 62 -13.95 -10.87 -11.02
C PRO A 62 -12.83 -9.82 -11.13
N ILE A 63 -13.05 -8.79 -11.90
CA ILE A 63 -12.12 -7.69 -12.12
C ILE A 63 -12.83 -6.42 -11.72
N GLY A 64 -12.44 -5.84 -10.59
CA GLY A 64 -13.03 -4.61 -10.10
C GLY A 64 -14.26 -4.81 -9.21
N GLY A 65 -14.99 -3.76 -9.04
CA GLY A 65 -16.23 -3.59 -8.29
C GLY A 65 -16.67 -2.15 -8.47
N TYR A 66 -17.79 -1.78 -7.88
CA TYR A 66 -18.21 -0.38 -7.82
C TYR A 66 -19.21 -0.14 -6.68
N CYS A 67 -19.18 1.08 -6.19
CA CYS A 67 -20.14 1.62 -5.25
C CYS A 67 -20.92 2.73 -5.94
N LYS A 68 -22.20 2.48 -6.30
CA LYS A 68 -23.04 3.47 -6.97
C LYS A 68 -23.68 4.40 -5.93
N ILE A 69 -23.10 5.56 -5.78
CA ILE A 69 -23.55 6.60 -4.84
C ILE A 69 -24.54 7.52 -5.56
N GLU A 70 -25.66 7.86 -4.93
CA GLU A 70 -26.68 8.71 -5.49
C GLU A 70 -26.17 10.12 -5.75
N GLY A 71 -26.31 10.61 -6.99
CA GLY A 71 -25.91 11.96 -7.39
C GLY A 71 -24.39 12.19 -7.41
N GLU A 72 -23.59 11.13 -7.59
CA GLU A 72 -22.14 11.23 -7.79
C GLU A 72 -21.76 11.57 -9.23
N ASP A 73 -22.42 10.92 -10.19
CA ASP A 73 -22.12 11.06 -11.62
C ASP A 73 -23.16 11.92 -12.37
N GLY A 74 -23.95 12.73 -11.68
CA GLY A 74 -24.96 13.58 -12.28
C GLY A 74 -25.92 14.20 -11.29
N ASP A 75 -26.84 15.00 -11.79
CA ASP A 75 -27.88 15.64 -10.97
C ASP A 75 -28.84 14.61 -10.38
N SER A 76 -29.22 14.82 -9.12
CA SER A 76 -30.20 14.01 -8.41
C SER A 76 -31.14 14.91 -7.60
N GLU A 77 -32.42 14.54 -7.59
CA GLU A 77 -33.45 15.20 -6.77
C GLU A 77 -33.49 14.67 -5.33
N ASP A 78 -32.82 13.54 -5.03
CA ASP A 78 -32.77 12.97 -3.66
C ASP A 78 -32.00 13.91 -2.73
N ASP A 79 -32.62 14.25 -1.59
CA ASP A 79 -32.01 15.11 -0.56
C ASP A 79 -30.73 14.49 0.03
N ARG A 80 -30.58 13.18 -0.07
CA ARG A 80 -29.42 12.43 0.38
C ARG A 80 -28.40 12.18 -0.71
N SER A 81 -28.45 12.95 -1.81
CA SER A 81 -27.47 12.84 -2.90
C SER A 81 -26.08 13.36 -2.50
N PHE A 82 -25.05 12.78 -3.09
CA PHE A 82 -23.67 13.24 -2.96
C PHE A 82 -23.50 14.71 -3.38
N GLY A 83 -24.17 15.12 -4.46
CA GLY A 83 -24.13 16.48 -4.99
C GLY A 83 -24.50 17.55 -3.96
N ARG A 84 -25.49 17.24 -3.07
CA ARG A 84 -26.00 18.17 -2.04
C ARG A 84 -25.15 18.23 -0.75
N LYS A 85 -24.15 17.33 -0.60
CA LYS A 85 -23.28 17.33 0.58
C LYS A 85 -22.26 18.45 0.57
N PRO A 86 -21.85 18.95 1.75
CA PRO A 86 -20.78 19.93 1.84
C PRO A 86 -19.45 19.35 1.31
N TRP A 87 -18.58 20.24 0.85
CA TRP A 87 -17.32 19.85 0.22
C TRP A 87 -16.46 18.89 1.04
N TRP A 88 -16.40 19.07 2.39
CA TRP A 88 -15.62 18.20 3.26
C TRP A 88 -16.20 16.77 3.32
N ALA A 89 -17.52 16.63 3.25
CA ALA A 89 -18.16 15.30 3.22
C ALA A 89 -17.87 14.59 1.90
N LYS A 90 -17.89 15.31 0.77
CA LYS A 90 -17.48 14.78 -0.54
C LYS A 90 -16.04 14.28 -0.51
N VAL A 91 -15.11 15.08 0.04
CA VAL A 91 -13.70 14.69 0.18
C VAL A 91 -13.54 13.45 1.04
N ILE A 92 -14.25 13.34 2.19
CA ILE A 92 -14.19 12.15 3.06
C ILE A 92 -14.67 10.91 2.30
N ILE A 93 -15.81 11.01 1.59
CA ILE A 93 -16.35 9.86 0.83
C ILE A 93 -15.36 9.42 -0.24
N LEU A 94 -14.82 10.35 -1.03
CA LEU A 94 -13.87 10.06 -2.10
C LEU A 94 -12.53 9.52 -1.58
N ALA A 95 -12.02 10.03 -0.47
CA ALA A 95 -10.77 9.55 0.12
C ALA A 95 -10.93 8.20 0.85
N ALA A 96 -12.15 7.81 1.21
CA ALA A 96 -12.41 6.64 2.05
C ALA A 96 -12.02 5.32 1.37
N GLY A 97 -12.11 5.23 0.05
CA GLY A 97 -11.64 4.06 -0.71
C GLY A 97 -10.14 3.85 -0.54
N ALA A 98 -9.35 4.88 -0.78
CA ALA A 98 -7.91 4.85 -0.58
C ALA A 98 -7.53 4.60 0.88
N PHE A 99 -8.25 5.23 1.83
CA PHE A 99 -8.04 4.99 3.26
C PHE A 99 -8.28 3.53 3.65
N MET A 100 -9.31 2.90 3.11
CA MET A 100 -9.59 1.48 3.39
C MET A 100 -8.47 0.57 2.87
N ASN A 101 -7.83 0.91 1.75
CA ASN A 101 -6.67 0.19 1.25
C ASN A 101 -5.47 0.29 2.21
N PHE A 102 -5.25 1.45 2.85
CA PHE A 102 -4.22 1.60 3.89
C PHE A 102 -4.55 0.76 5.12
N VAL A 103 -5.81 0.77 5.56
CA VAL A 103 -6.27 -0.08 6.66
C VAL A 103 -6.06 -1.56 6.33
N LEU A 104 -6.43 -2.00 5.13
CA LEU A 104 -6.25 -3.38 4.69
C LEU A 104 -4.77 -3.77 4.66
N CYS A 105 -3.88 -2.91 4.16
CA CYS A 105 -2.44 -3.12 4.20
C CYS A 105 -1.94 -3.36 5.64
N ILE A 106 -2.31 -2.46 6.58
CA ILE A 106 -1.89 -2.57 7.99
C ILE A 106 -2.43 -3.85 8.63
N VAL A 107 -3.68 -4.21 8.37
CA VAL A 107 -4.30 -5.45 8.91
C VAL A 107 -3.57 -6.69 8.39
N LEU A 108 -3.30 -6.75 7.09
CA LEU A 108 -2.58 -7.88 6.48
C LEU A 108 -1.15 -7.99 7.01
N LEU A 109 -0.40 -6.89 7.05
CA LEU A 109 0.96 -6.86 7.61
C LEU A 109 0.97 -7.23 9.09
N THR A 110 0.01 -6.74 9.89
CA THR A 110 -0.12 -7.13 11.30
C THR A 110 -0.32 -8.63 11.44
N GLY A 111 -1.20 -9.23 10.63
CA GLY A 111 -1.41 -10.68 10.60
C GLY A 111 -0.13 -11.46 10.26
N ILE A 112 0.63 -10.99 9.27
CA ILE A 112 1.91 -11.57 8.87
C ILE A 112 2.92 -11.51 10.02
N PHE A 113 3.15 -10.32 10.59
CA PHE A 113 4.14 -10.12 11.65
C PHE A 113 3.74 -10.80 12.97
N TRP A 114 2.45 -10.97 13.21
CA TRP A 114 1.99 -11.79 14.35
C TRP A 114 2.25 -13.28 14.13
N TYR A 115 2.01 -13.77 12.92
CA TYR A 115 2.20 -15.18 12.58
C TYR A 115 3.69 -15.56 12.45
N SER A 116 4.47 -14.76 11.70
CA SER A 116 5.88 -15.04 11.39
C SER A 116 6.85 -14.52 12.46
N GLY A 117 6.39 -13.66 13.37
CA GLY A 117 7.20 -12.87 14.30
C GLY A 117 7.54 -11.50 13.77
N ALA A 118 7.49 -10.51 14.65
CA ALA A 118 7.94 -9.14 14.40
C ALA A 118 9.42 -9.00 14.73
N TYR A 119 10.12 -8.14 13.99
CA TYR A 119 11.54 -7.84 14.25
C TYR A 119 11.69 -7.12 15.60
N SER A 120 12.75 -7.43 16.32
CA SER A 120 13.12 -6.72 17.54
C SER A 120 14.55 -6.17 17.41
N THR A 121 14.90 -5.18 18.21
CA THR A 121 16.26 -4.68 18.31
C THR A 121 17.18 -5.60 19.11
N THR A 122 16.66 -6.70 19.69
CA THR A 122 17.45 -7.78 20.29
C THR A 122 18.05 -8.66 19.19
N LEU A 123 19.31 -9.00 19.33
CA LEU A 123 20.05 -9.77 18.35
C LEU A 123 19.79 -11.28 18.52
N ALA A 124 19.52 -11.96 17.41
CA ALA A 124 19.43 -13.42 17.36
C ALA A 124 20.80 -14.05 17.13
N GLU A 125 21.60 -13.43 16.25
CA GLU A 125 22.88 -13.97 15.83
C GLU A 125 23.85 -12.83 15.49
N VAL A 126 25.14 -13.09 15.70
CA VAL A 126 26.24 -12.24 15.27
C VAL A 126 27.14 -13.07 14.36
N SER A 127 27.29 -12.62 13.13
CA SER A 127 28.03 -13.36 12.08
C SER A 127 29.55 -13.23 12.27
N ASP A 128 30.26 -14.32 12.05
CA ASP A 128 31.71 -14.35 12.12
C ASP A 128 32.37 -13.50 11.03
N GLY A 129 33.46 -12.83 11.39
CA GLY A 129 34.25 -12.02 10.47
C GLY A 129 33.69 -10.62 10.21
N PHE A 130 32.59 -10.24 10.87
CA PHE A 130 31.97 -8.92 10.77
C PHE A 130 32.33 -8.01 11.96
N PRO A 131 32.17 -6.67 11.82
CA PRO A 131 32.54 -5.71 12.84
C PRO A 131 31.90 -5.95 14.22
N ALA A 132 30.64 -6.38 14.27
CA ALA A 132 29.94 -6.64 15.51
C ALA A 132 30.61 -7.74 16.36
N GLN A 133 31.11 -8.81 15.72
CA GLN A 133 31.85 -9.86 16.40
C GLN A 133 33.18 -9.32 16.99
N ALA A 134 33.92 -8.53 16.19
CA ALA A 134 35.19 -7.96 16.62
C ALA A 134 35.03 -7.01 17.83
N ALA A 135 33.89 -6.35 17.94
CA ALA A 135 33.52 -5.49 19.04
C ALA A 135 32.97 -6.24 20.29
N GLY A 136 32.88 -7.56 20.24
CA GLY A 136 32.38 -8.39 21.34
C GLY A 136 30.89 -8.36 21.57
N ILE A 137 30.11 -7.93 20.57
CA ILE A 137 28.65 -8.03 20.57
C ILE A 137 28.27 -9.51 20.50
N GLN A 138 27.19 -9.91 21.18
CA GLN A 138 26.74 -11.29 21.30
C GLN A 138 25.25 -11.44 20.98
N ALA A 139 24.84 -12.65 20.62
CA ALA A 139 23.44 -12.99 20.56
C ALA A 139 22.76 -12.75 21.92
N GLY A 140 21.59 -12.14 21.92
CA GLY A 140 20.87 -11.70 23.12
C GLY A 140 21.06 -10.24 23.48
N ASP A 141 22.08 -9.57 22.97
CA ASP A 141 22.24 -8.12 23.16
C ASP A 141 21.08 -7.38 22.48
N THR A 142 20.69 -6.26 23.07
CA THR A 142 19.65 -5.38 22.51
C THR A 142 20.22 -4.03 22.14
N ILE A 143 19.99 -3.56 20.93
CA ILE A 143 20.32 -2.21 20.50
C ILE A 143 19.31 -1.25 21.11
N VAL A 144 19.79 -0.33 21.95
CA VAL A 144 18.97 0.69 22.62
C VAL A 144 19.05 2.03 21.89
N ALA A 145 20.26 2.43 21.49
CA ALA A 145 20.49 3.68 20.78
C ALA A 145 21.70 3.60 19.85
N ILE A 146 21.69 4.42 18.80
CA ILE A 146 22.84 4.66 17.91
C ILE A 146 23.09 6.17 17.92
N ASP A 147 24.33 6.60 18.19
CA ASP A 147 24.73 8.00 18.29
C ASP A 147 23.83 8.84 19.22
N GLY A 148 23.37 8.22 20.31
CA GLY A 148 22.50 8.83 21.32
C GLY A 148 21.02 8.92 20.92
N LYS A 149 20.63 8.50 19.72
CA LYS A 149 19.24 8.40 19.29
C LYS A 149 18.70 7.00 19.60
N ALA A 150 17.59 6.92 20.34
CA ALA A 150 16.92 5.65 20.64
C ALA A 150 16.26 5.03 19.39
N TYR A 151 16.30 3.70 19.32
CA TYR A 151 15.70 2.91 18.24
C TYR A 151 14.85 1.77 18.79
N ASP A 152 13.58 1.75 18.42
CA ASP A 152 12.62 0.71 18.79
C ASP A 152 12.30 -0.25 17.63
N ASP A 153 12.59 0.17 16.39
CA ASP A 153 12.33 -0.56 15.15
C ASP A 153 13.64 -1.01 14.52
N TRP A 154 13.68 -2.27 14.12
CA TRP A 154 14.85 -2.86 13.46
C TRP A 154 15.14 -2.23 12.09
N MET A 155 14.09 -1.85 11.33
CA MET A 155 14.29 -1.24 10.02
C MET A 155 14.95 0.14 10.13
N ASP A 156 14.57 0.92 11.15
CA ASP A 156 15.22 2.21 11.45
C ASP A 156 16.72 2.01 11.83
N VAL A 157 17.07 0.88 12.50
CA VAL A 157 18.46 0.50 12.76
C VAL A 157 19.21 0.19 11.47
N VAL A 158 18.59 -0.59 10.57
CA VAL A 158 19.18 -0.93 9.26
C VAL A 158 19.41 0.33 8.43
N ASP A 159 18.40 1.21 8.37
CA ASP A 159 18.50 2.48 7.64
C ASP A 159 19.62 3.39 8.20
N ALA A 160 19.79 3.42 9.54
CA ALA A 160 20.87 4.17 10.17
C ALA A 160 22.25 3.61 9.82
N ILE A 161 22.39 2.28 9.78
CA ILE A 161 23.63 1.61 9.38
C ILE A 161 23.95 1.90 7.91
N ASP A 162 22.99 1.79 7.01
CA ASP A 162 23.20 2.10 5.58
C ASP A 162 23.55 3.58 5.37
N ALA A 163 22.89 4.49 6.09
CA ALA A 163 23.11 5.94 6.01
C ALA A 163 24.47 6.38 6.56
N SER A 164 25.15 5.54 7.35
CA SER A 164 26.49 5.85 7.89
C SER A 164 27.58 5.80 6.82
N GLU A 165 27.32 5.11 5.70
CA GLU A 165 28.31 4.88 4.63
C GLU A 165 29.65 4.36 5.14
N GLY A 166 29.64 3.60 6.27
CA GLY A 166 30.82 3.04 6.92
C GLY A 166 31.49 3.96 7.95
N ALA A 167 30.93 5.14 8.19
CA ALA A 167 31.44 6.01 9.26
C ALA A 167 31.28 5.34 10.65
N PRO A 168 32.21 5.61 11.60
CA PRO A 168 32.10 5.09 12.95
C PRO A 168 30.81 5.54 13.62
N MET A 169 30.06 4.60 14.21
CA MET A 169 28.82 4.85 14.96
C MET A 169 28.95 4.34 16.39
N SER A 170 28.40 5.08 17.35
CA SER A 170 28.36 4.71 18.77
C SER A 170 27.07 3.97 19.08
N PHE A 171 27.16 2.66 19.36
CA PHE A 171 26.03 1.82 19.75
C PHE A 171 25.91 1.73 21.26
N THR A 172 24.76 2.11 21.81
CA THR A 172 24.37 1.81 23.19
C THR A 172 23.62 0.49 23.17
N MET A 173 24.21 -0.52 23.77
CA MET A 173 23.70 -1.89 23.85
C MET A 173 23.27 -2.22 25.26
N GLU A 174 22.30 -3.13 25.40
CA GLU A 174 21.91 -3.73 26.67
C GLU A 174 22.21 -5.23 26.65
N ARG A 175 22.94 -5.71 27.67
CA ARG A 175 23.20 -7.12 27.94
C ARG A 175 22.89 -7.42 29.39
N ASP A 176 22.01 -8.41 29.65
CA ASP A 176 21.59 -8.82 31.00
C ASP A 176 21.12 -7.66 31.90
N GLY A 177 20.48 -6.65 31.33
CA GLY A 177 20.00 -5.46 32.01
C GLY A 177 21.08 -4.38 32.25
N ALA A 178 22.32 -4.59 31.83
CA ALA A 178 23.43 -3.62 31.93
C ALA A 178 23.66 -2.92 30.59
N LEU A 179 23.73 -1.60 30.62
CA LEU A 179 24.04 -0.81 29.41
C LEU A 179 25.56 -0.74 29.22
N TYR A 180 26.00 -0.87 27.96
CA TYR A 180 27.36 -0.63 27.54
C TYR A 180 27.41 0.11 26.22
N VAL A 181 28.50 0.78 25.93
CA VAL A 181 28.67 1.52 24.67
C VAL A 181 29.86 0.92 23.91
N THR A 182 29.65 0.71 22.60
CA THR A 182 30.72 0.28 21.72
C THR A 182 30.66 1.08 20.41
N VAL A 183 31.82 1.28 19.78
CA VAL A 183 31.91 2.01 18.51
C VAL A 183 32.16 0.98 17.38
N LEU A 184 31.40 1.05 16.33
CA LEU A 184 31.43 0.14 15.18
C LEU A 184 31.50 0.92 13.88
N GLU A 185 32.21 0.36 12.91
CA GLU A 185 32.23 0.81 11.54
C GLU A 185 31.59 -0.28 10.68
N ALA A 186 30.60 0.07 9.85
CA ALA A 186 29.98 -0.90 8.96
C ALA A 186 30.95 -1.31 7.84
N GLN A 187 30.92 -2.58 7.50
CA GLN A 187 31.69 -3.12 6.37
C GLN A 187 30.83 -3.19 5.12
N GLN A 188 31.36 -2.75 3.98
CA GLN A 188 30.68 -2.88 2.71
C GLN A 188 30.74 -4.34 2.20
N SER A 189 29.58 -4.93 1.93
CA SER A 189 29.44 -6.24 1.35
C SER A 189 28.28 -6.24 0.35
N GLU A 190 28.51 -6.69 -0.87
CA GLU A 190 27.52 -6.75 -1.96
C GLU A 190 26.76 -5.41 -2.20
N GLY A 191 27.46 -4.28 -2.02
CA GLY A 191 26.89 -2.94 -2.24
C GLY A 191 26.05 -2.40 -1.07
N ARG A 192 26.00 -3.11 0.08
CA ARG A 192 25.33 -2.69 1.31
C ARG A 192 26.32 -2.56 2.47
N TRP A 193 25.98 -1.71 3.43
CA TRP A 193 26.76 -1.56 4.65
C TRP A 193 26.23 -2.50 5.74
N LEU A 194 27.06 -3.42 6.22
CA LEU A 194 26.69 -4.48 7.13
C LEU A 194 27.55 -4.47 8.40
N MET A 195 26.92 -4.79 9.54
CA MET A 195 27.57 -5.00 10.83
C MET A 195 27.74 -6.49 11.17
N GLY A 196 27.05 -7.38 10.43
CA GLY A 196 27.02 -8.81 10.71
C GLY A 196 26.11 -9.18 11.89
N ILE A 197 24.97 -8.53 12.01
CA ILE A 197 23.98 -8.78 13.06
C ILE A 197 22.63 -9.15 12.46
N THR A 198 21.93 -10.08 13.11
CA THR A 198 20.56 -10.51 12.73
C THR A 198 19.63 -10.28 13.91
N CYS A 199 18.46 -9.72 13.65
CA CYS A 199 17.45 -9.46 14.68
C CYS A 199 16.72 -10.74 15.12
N LYS A 200 16.28 -10.74 16.37
CA LYS A 200 15.40 -11.76 16.92
C LYS A 200 13.95 -11.48 16.53
N LEU A 201 13.25 -12.51 16.07
CA LEU A 201 11.81 -12.45 15.84
C LEU A 201 11.05 -12.69 17.15
N VAL A 202 10.04 -11.85 17.41
CA VAL A 202 9.20 -11.95 18.60
C VAL A 202 7.73 -12.00 18.24
N HIS A 203 6.97 -12.91 18.86
CA HIS A 203 5.54 -13.05 18.66
C HIS A 203 4.80 -12.18 19.67
N SER A 204 4.65 -10.88 19.35
CA SER A 204 3.95 -9.90 20.16
C SER A 204 2.93 -9.14 19.31
N PRO A 205 1.64 -9.13 19.66
CA PRO A 205 0.64 -8.38 18.92
C PRO A 205 0.96 -6.89 18.81
N VAL A 206 1.49 -6.30 19.90
CA VAL A 206 1.86 -4.88 19.95
C VAL A 206 3.02 -4.60 18.97
N LYS A 207 4.07 -5.43 18.99
CA LYS A 207 5.20 -5.27 18.05
C LYS A 207 4.77 -5.55 16.60
N ALA A 208 3.87 -6.50 16.37
CA ALA A 208 3.34 -6.77 15.04
C ALA A 208 2.59 -5.56 14.46
N VAL A 209 1.74 -4.90 15.26
CA VAL A 209 1.06 -3.67 14.86
C VAL A 209 2.06 -2.55 14.61
N ALA A 210 3.00 -2.31 15.54
CA ALA A 210 4.01 -1.26 15.38
C ALA A 210 4.82 -1.45 14.10
N GLN A 211 5.26 -2.69 13.82
CA GLN A 211 6.00 -3.03 12.62
C GLN A 211 5.16 -2.88 11.35
N ALA A 212 3.87 -3.23 11.37
CA ALA A 212 2.98 -3.02 10.23
C ALA A 212 2.88 -1.53 9.87
N PHE A 213 2.77 -0.66 10.88
CA PHE A 213 2.77 0.79 10.67
C PHE A 213 4.12 1.31 10.15
N SER A 214 5.24 0.86 10.70
CA SER A 214 6.58 1.22 10.26
C SER A 214 6.81 0.79 8.81
N THR A 215 6.53 -0.48 8.47
CA THR A 215 6.65 -0.99 7.10
C THR A 215 5.74 -0.24 6.13
N THR A 216 4.50 0.07 6.52
CA THR A 216 3.58 0.86 5.69
C THR A 216 4.15 2.25 5.44
N ARG A 217 4.66 2.93 6.48
CA ARG A 217 5.26 4.27 6.37
C ARG A 217 6.48 4.27 5.45
N SER A 218 7.43 3.35 5.65
CA SER A 218 8.65 3.28 4.83
C SER A 218 8.32 2.97 3.37
N THR A 219 7.38 2.06 3.12
CA THR A 219 6.89 1.77 1.76
C THR A 219 6.22 2.98 1.12
N MET A 220 5.38 3.74 1.86
CA MET A 220 4.78 4.98 1.36
C MET A 220 5.85 6.02 1.00
N GLN A 221 6.90 6.15 1.80
CA GLN A 221 8.01 7.07 1.52
C GLN A 221 8.76 6.67 0.26
N ALA A 222 9.07 5.38 0.10
CA ALA A 222 9.73 4.85 -1.11
C ALA A 222 8.87 5.08 -2.37
N MET A 223 7.56 4.83 -2.27
CA MET A 223 6.62 5.10 -3.36
C MET A 223 6.51 6.60 -3.67
N GLY A 224 6.48 7.46 -2.65
CA GLY A 224 6.50 8.92 -2.84
C GLY A 224 7.75 9.37 -3.60
N GLN A 225 8.92 8.85 -3.23
CA GLN A 225 10.18 9.10 -3.95
C GLN A 225 10.12 8.60 -5.40
N PHE A 226 9.56 7.41 -5.62
CA PHE A 226 9.36 6.87 -6.96
C PHE A 226 8.46 7.78 -7.82
N PHE A 227 7.35 8.29 -7.29
CA PHE A 227 6.52 9.25 -8.01
C PHE A 227 7.27 10.54 -8.35
N VAL A 228 8.08 11.07 -7.43
CA VAL A 228 8.94 12.23 -7.72
C VAL A 228 9.90 11.92 -8.86
N GLN A 229 10.54 10.73 -8.85
CA GLN A 229 11.43 10.31 -9.94
C GLN A 229 10.69 10.15 -11.27
N LEU A 230 9.48 9.60 -11.24
CA LEU A 230 8.63 9.44 -12.42
C LEU A 230 8.28 10.81 -13.05
N PHE A 231 7.82 11.77 -12.24
CA PHE A 231 7.47 13.11 -12.72
C PHE A 231 8.67 13.96 -13.12
N THR A 232 9.87 13.66 -12.59
CA THR A 232 11.12 14.34 -12.98
C THR A 232 11.86 13.64 -14.12
N GLY A 233 11.30 12.57 -14.68
CA GLY A 233 11.90 11.81 -15.79
C GLY A 233 13.14 11.01 -15.42
N LYS A 234 13.34 10.72 -14.12
CA LYS A 234 14.48 9.94 -13.61
C LYS A 234 14.14 8.46 -13.38
N ALA A 235 12.85 8.10 -13.38
CA ALA A 235 12.42 6.71 -13.24
C ALA A 235 12.72 5.92 -14.52
N SER A 236 13.13 4.65 -14.34
CA SER A 236 13.24 3.71 -15.46
C SER A 236 11.85 3.21 -15.86
N GLY A 237 11.62 3.04 -17.17
CA GLY A 237 10.39 2.40 -17.66
C GLY A 237 10.20 0.98 -17.12
N ASP A 238 11.28 0.31 -16.72
CA ASP A 238 11.27 -1.05 -16.17
C ASP A 238 10.74 -1.12 -14.73
N ASP A 239 10.69 0.00 -14.03
CA ASP A 239 10.18 0.07 -12.64
C ASP A 239 8.65 0.00 -12.56
N VAL A 240 7.95 0.21 -13.68
CA VAL A 240 6.49 0.12 -13.74
C VAL A 240 6.08 -1.27 -14.20
N VAL A 241 5.27 -1.96 -13.42
CA VAL A 241 4.78 -3.31 -13.70
C VAL A 241 3.27 -3.26 -13.99
N GLY A 242 2.84 -3.90 -15.06
CA GLY A 242 1.42 -4.01 -15.41
C GLY A 242 0.77 -5.26 -14.81
N VAL A 243 -0.48 -5.52 -15.21
CA VAL A 243 -1.30 -6.62 -14.65
C VAL A 243 -0.67 -7.99 -14.89
N VAL A 244 -0.07 -8.23 -16.04
CA VAL A 244 0.57 -9.53 -16.38
C VAL A 244 1.79 -9.76 -15.50
N GLY A 245 2.59 -8.72 -15.27
CA GLY A 245 3.72 -8.78 -14.37
C GLY A 245 3.32 -9.03 -12.91
N ILE A 246 2.23 -8.38 -12.43
CA ILE A 246 1.68 -8.66 -11.09
C ILE A 246 1.27 -10.14 -10.96
N VAL A 247 0.57 -10.70 -11.94
CA VAL A 247 0.20 -12.13 -11.93
C VAL A 247 1.42 -13.03 -11.91
N SER A 248 2.48 -12.68 -12.65
CA SER A 248 3.76 -13.40 -12.63
C SER A 248 4.41 -13.35 -11.24
N MET A 249 4.46 -12.16 -10.63
CA MET A 249 4.98 -11.96 -9.26
C MET A 249 4.20 -12.80 -8.22
N ILE A 250 2.87 -12.83 -8.30
CA ILE A 250 2.03 -13.67 -7.43
C ILE A 250 2.42 -15.14 -7.61
N GLY A 251 2.61 -15.58 -8.85
CA GLY A 251 3.03 -16.95 -9.15
C GLY A 251 4.40 -17.31 -8.58
N GLU A 252 5.34 -16.37 -8.59
CA GLU A 252 6.66 -16.55 -7.99
C GLU A 252 6.60 -16.55 -6.46
N GLN A 253 5.91 -15.59 -5.86
CA GLN A 253 5.76 -15.51 -4.42
C GLN A 253 5.02 -16.72 -3.84
N ALA A 254 4.07 -17.31 -4.58
CA ALA A 254 3.36 -18.51 -4.19
C ALA A 254 4.29 -19.74 -4.01
N LYS A 255 5.44 -19.79 -4.71
CA LYS A 255 6.43 -20.86 -4.53
C LYS A 255 7.10 -20.80 -3.16
N PHE A 256 7.19 -19.62 -2.56
CA PHE A 256 7.79 -19.38 -1.24
C PHE A 256 6.77 -19.46 -0.10
N GLY A 257 5.48 -19.65 -0.41
CA GLY A 257 4.41 -19.85 0.55
C GLY A 257 3.37 -18.72 0.59
N ILE A 258 2.27 -19.02 1.29
CA ILE A 258 1.10 -18.14 1.34
C ILE A 258 1.42 -16.77 2.00
N VAL A 259 2.33 -16.74 2.96
CA VAL A 259 2.73 -15.51 3.67
C VAL A 259 3.28 -14.47 2.70
N ASN A 260 4.11 -14.89 1.74
CA ASN A 260 4.68 -13.99 0.73
C ASN A 260 3.61 -13.47 -0.24
N VAL A 261 2.61 -14.28 -0.56
CA VAL A 261 1.47 -13.84 -1.38
C VAL A 261 0.64 -12.79 -0.64
N VAL A 262 0.37 -13.02 0.67
CA VAL A 262 -0.37 -12.05 1.50
C VAL A 262 0.45 -10.76 1.70
N TYR A 263 1.77 -10.87 1.83
CA TYR A 263 2.66 -9.68 1.87
C TYR A 263 2.57 -8.87 0.57
N LEU A 264 2.67 -9.54 -0.58
CA LEU A 264 2.52 -8.88 -1.88
C LEU A 264 1.13 -8.22 -2.01
N MET A 265 0.06 -8.89 -1.53
CA MET A 265 -1.28 -8.33 -1.47
C MET A 265 -1.33 -7.04 -0.65
N ALA A 266 -0.68 -7.01 0.54
CA ALA A 266 -0.62 -5.83 1.38
C ALA A 266 0.05 -4.65 0.65
N ILE A 267 1.16 -4.91 -0.05
CA ILE A 267 1.89 -3.89 -0.83
C ILE A 267 1.06 -3.41 -2.02
N ILE A 268 0.36 -4.30 -2.74
CA ILE A 268 -0.53 -3.90 -3.84
C ILE A 268 -1.70 -3.07 -3.31
N SER A 269 -2.27 -3.42 -2.15
CA SER A 269 -3.30 -2.61 -1.50
C SER A 269 -2.83 -1.19 -1.21
N LEU A 270 -1.65 -1.06 -0.62
CA LEU A 270 -1.03 0.24 -0.35
C LEU A 270 -0.82 1.06 -1.63
N ASN A 271 -0.31 0.40 -2.68
CA ASN A 271 -0.10 0.98 -4.00
C ASN A 271 -1.40 1.53 -4.58
N LEU A 272 -2.47 0.71 -4.55
CA LEU A 272 -3.78 1.09 -5.05
C LEU A 272 -4.33 2.31 -4.30
N GLY A 273 -4.18 2.35 -2.97
CA GLY A 273 -4.58 3.50 -2.15
C GLY A 273 -3.81 4.76 -2.52
N MET A 274 -2.48 4.68 -2.68
CA MET A 274 -1.66 5.83 -3.04
C MET A 274 -1.93 6.34 -4.45
N VAL A 275 -2.04 5.44 -5.43
CA VAL A 275 -2.33 5.81 -6.83
C VAL A 275 -3.70 6.48 -6.92
N ASN A 276 -4.73 5.95 -6.23
CA ASN A 276 -6.07 6.54 -6.26
C ASN A 276 -6.15 7.93 -5.63
N LEU A 277 -5.21 8.31 -4.75
CA LEU A 277 -5.12 9.67 -4.21
C LEU A 277 -4.36 10.65 -5.12
N LEU A 278 -3.72 10.18 -6.21
CA LEU A 278 -3.09 11.09 -7.14
C LEU A 278 -4.13 12.00 -7.81
N PRO A 279 -3.83 13.30 -8.02
CA PRO A 279 -4.75 14.25 -8.64
C PRO A 279 -4.85 14.04 -10.17
N LEU A 280 -5.11 12.79 -10.57
CA LEU A 280 -5.24 12.37 -11.97
C LEU A 280 -6.70 12.14 -12.33
N PRO A 281 -7.16 12.54 -13.53
CA PRO A 281 -8.50 12.24 -13.99
C PRO A 281 -8.78 10.72 -13.96
N ALA A 282 -10.04 10.35 -13.73
CA ALA A 282 -10.53 8.98 -13.56
C ALA A 282 -10.15 8.28 -12.23
N LEU A 283 -9.36 8.91 -11.37
CA LEU A 283 -9.06 8.44 -10.01
C LEU A 283 -9.80 9.28 -8.96
N ASP A 284 -9.92 8.78 -7.73
CA ASP A 284 -10.58 9.49 -6.62
C ASP A 284 -9.90 10.83 -6.31
N GLY A 285 -8.56 10.86 -6.35
CA GLY A 285 -7.76 12.08 -6.16
C GLY A 285 -8.07 13.16 -7.21
N GLY A 286 -8.40 12.76 -8.44
CA GLY A 286 -8.88 13.67 -9.48
C GLY A 286 -10.25 14.25 -9.13
N ARG A 287 -11.18 13.44 -8.64
CA ARG A 287 -12.49 13.91 -8.15
C ARG A 287 -12.33 14.85 -6.94
N ILE A 288 -11.45 14.51 -6.00
CA ILE A 288 -11.12 15.38 -4.85
C ILE A 288 -10.58 16.73 -5.35
N LEU A 289 -9.68 16.71 -6.33
CA LEU A 289 -9.16 17.94 -6.93
C LEU A 289 -10.30 18.79 -7.52
N PHE A 290 -11.27 18.19 -8.23
CA PHE A 290 -12.42 18.91 -8.77
C PHE A 290 -13.32 19.50 -7.67
N VAL A 291 -13.51 18.80 -6.54
CA VAL A 291 -14.22 19.36 -5.36
C VAL A 291 -13.55 20.67 -4.91
N PHE A 292 -12.21 20.71 -4.81
CA PHE A 292 -11.49 21.94 -4.44
C PHE A 292 -11.55 23.01 -5.51
N ILE A 293 -11.43 22.65 -6.79
CA ILE A 293 -11.54 23.59 -7.90
C ILE A 293 -12.92 24.25 -7.91
N ARG A 294 -14.00 23.49 -7.72
CA ARG A 294 -15.37 24.03 -7.62
C ARG A 294 -15.52 24.96 -6.42
N LEU A 295 -14.94 24.59 -5.27
CA LEU A 295 -14.97 25.46 -4.09
C LEU A 295 -14.29 26.81 -4.36
N ILE A 296 -13.12 26.82 -5.01
CA ILE A 296 -12.37 28.04 -5.33
C ILE A 296 -13.07 28.87 -6.42
N THR A 297 -13.60 28.20 -7.45
CA THR A 297 -14.25 28.86 -8.60
C THR A 297 -15.72 29.22 -8.34
N ARG A 298 -16.25 28.87 -7.16
CA ARG A 298 -17.66 29.03 -6.80
C ARG A 298 -18.59 28.38 -7.82
N ASP A 299 -18.37 27.10 -8.10
CA ASP A 299 -19.15 26.26 -9.03
C ASP A 299 -19.25 26.78 -10.48
N LYS A 300 -18.29 27.62 -10.93
CA LYS A 300 -18.26 28.05 -12.33
C LYS A 300 -17.89 26.93 -13.32
N ILE A 301 -17.27 25.86 -12.83
CA ILE A 301 -16.95 24.67 -13.63
C ILE A 301 -18.12 23.70 -13.53
N GLY A 302 -18.85 23.54 -14.63
CA GLY A 302 -20.01 22.63 -14.69
C GLY A 302 -19.62 21.14 -14.69
N ASP A 303 -20.57 20.28 -14.30
CA ASP A 303 -20.43 18.81 -14.27
C ASP A 303 -19.97 18.24 -15.61
N ARG A 304 -20.38 18.85 -16.73
CA ARG A 304 -19.96 18.43 -18.05
C ARG A 304 -18.43 18.53 -18.27
N ALA A 305 -17.79 19.59 -17.77
CA ALA A 305 -16.35 19.76 -17.94
C ALA A 305 -15.58 18.73 -17.09
N GLU A 306 -16.03 18.47 -15.87
CA GLU A 306 -15.50 17.42 -15.01
C GLU A 306 -15.66 16.04 -15.65
N GLY A 307 -16.88 15.69 -16.13
CA GLY A 307 -17.16 14.42 -16.80
C GLY A 307 -16.29 14.19 -18.05
N ILE A 308 -16.10 15.23 -18.89
CA ILE A 308 -15.22 15.13 -20.06
C ILE A 308 -13.76 14.88 -19.63
N THR A 309 -13.28 15.59 -18.60
CA THR A 309 -11.91 15.42 -18.10
C THR A 309 -11.68 14.01 -17.58
N HIS A 310 -12.64 13.46 -16.81
CA HIS A 310 -12.57 12.10 -16.32
C HIS A 310 -12.66 11.06 -17.45
N ALA A 311 -13.50 11.29 -18.48
CA ALA A 311 -13.58 10.41 -19.64
C ALA A 311 -12.24 10.36 -20.43
N ILE A 312 -11.61 11.52 -20.64
CA ILE A 312 -10.29 11.59 -21.29
C ILE A 312 -9.25 10.85 -20.44
N GLY A 313 -9.23 11.07 -19.12
CA GLY A 313 -8.34 10.36 -18.19
C GLY A 313 -8.53 8.85 -18.25
N MET A 314 -9.77 8.37 -18.29
CA MET A 314 -10.09 6.94 -18.42
C MET A 314 -9.52 6.35 -19.71
N VAL A 315 -9.68 7.04 -20.84
CA VAL A 315 -9.13 6.58 -22.13
C VAL A 315 -7.60 6.50 -22.06
N LEU A 316 -6.95 7.51 -21.46
CA LEU A 316 -5.49 7.50 -21.29
C LEU A 316 -5.01 6.37 -20.37
N LEU A 317 -5.72 6.11 -19.26
CA LEU A 317 -5.40 5.00 -18.36
C LEU A 317 -5.59 3.63 -19.05
N LEU A 318 -6.64 3.46 -19.83
CA LEU A 318 -6.85 2.23 -20.61
C LEU A 318 -5.77 2.04 -21.67
N ALA A 319 -5.35 3.11 -22.36
CA ALA A 319 -4.25 3.06 -23.30
C ALA A 319 -2.92 2.70 -22.61
N LEU A 320 -2.64 3.31 -21.44
CA LEU A 320 -1.47 2.95 -20.63
C LEU A 320 -1.52 1.49 -20.20
N MET A 321 -2.67 1.00 -19.70
CA MET A 321 -2.83 -0.41 -19.33
C MET A 321 -2.57 -1.35 -20.51
N ALA A 322 -3.10 -1.04 -21.68
CA ALA A 322 -2.87 -1.85 -22.89
C ALA A 322 -1.38 -1.88 -23.27
N PHE A 323 -0.69 -0.73 -23.18
CA PHE A 323 0.74 -0.64 -23.41
C PHE A 323 1.54 -1.47 -22.40
N LEU A 324 1.21 -1.39 -21.09
CA LEU A 324 1.87 -2.16 -20.05
C LEU A 324 1.64 -3.67 -20.22
N VAL A 325 0.43 -4.10 -20.57
CA VAL A 325 0.14 -5.51 -20.88
C VAL A 325 1.00 -5.99 -22.04
N PHE A 326 1.10 -5.23 -23.13
CA PHE A 326 1.93 -5.60 -24.27
C PHE A 326 3.41 -5.74 -23.87
N ARG A 327 3.93 -4.80 -23.09
CA ARG A 327 5.31 -4.82 -22.59
C ARG A 327 5.56 -6.00 -21.64
N ASP A 328 4.63 -6.24 -20.71
CA ASP A 328 4.75 -7.34 -19.74
C ASP A 328 4.73 -8.71 -20.44
N VAL A 329 3.90 -8.90 -21.47
CA VAL A 329 3.87 -10.12 -22.27
C VAL A 329 5.23 -10.37 -22.92
N ASN A 330 5.85 -9.34 -23.48
CA ASN A 330 7.21 -9.47 -24.07
C ASN A 330 8.28 -9.76 -23.02
N ARG A 331 8.12 -9.26 -21.78
CA ARG A 331 9.13 -9.39 -20.71
C ARG A 331 9.01 -10.71 -19.93
N PHE A 332 7.79 -11.18 -19.66
CA PHE A 332 7.53 -12.29 -18.73
C PHE A 332 7.00 -13.56 -19.42
N ILE A 333 6.62 -13.52 -20.69
CA ILE A 333 6.02 -14.66 -21.39
C ILE A 333 6.85 -15.07 -22.62
N LEU A 334 7.35 -14.12 -23.42
CA LEU A 334 8.19 -14.34 -24.59
C LEU A 334 9.67 -14.21 -24.25
#